data_4c579e4583d9430a029babba8bd2fa7a
#
_entry.id   4c579e4583d9430a029babba8bd2fa7a
#
_cell.length_a   1.000
_cell.length_b   1.000
_cell.length_c   1.000
_cell.angle_alpha   90.00
_cell.angle_beta   90.00
_cell.angle_gamma   90.00
#
_symmetry.space_group_name_H-M   'P 1'
#
loop_
_entity.id
_entity.type
_entity.pdbx_description
1 polymer ?
#
loop_
_entity_poly.entity_id
_entity_poly.type
_entity_poly.pdbx_seq_one_letter_code
_entity_poly.pdbx_strand_id
1 'polypeptide(L)'
;NAAGRWSQLRHHSQRSGPRTPATATWKHGLMMLPEALARELTIHTNTRARGIRQVGHEWVVDVTGPHGVGSVAVDDVIIATPARVAGALLATACPRASELLSQCESTTVATLVMQADLTDHPIATAQTWFIGSAWSALVRQVTNLSTTWHLAKPTFRIAMGRQRGTPIDDLSDDDLVAMSVAELRRLGLALDPHDYVIERHRGAMPQPAPGHRERMAQLAATLNGTGLHVGGAGIDGAGVGTAIAAGRRLARHITSKEEN
;
A
#
# COMPACT_ATOMS: atom_id res chain seq x y z
N ASN A 1 -20.40 24.82 16.56
CA ASN A 1 -20.80 25.32 15.25
C ASN A 1 -19.93 24.64 14.19
N ALA A 2 -20.48 23.63 13.46
CA ALA A 2 -19.72 22.80 12.52
C ALA A 2 -19.10 23.63 11.37
N ALA A 3 -19.80 24.64 10.88
CA ALA A 3 -19.34 25.50 9.78
C ALA A 3 -18.03 26.23 10.08
N GLY A 4 -17.77 26.64 11.31
CA GLY A 4 -16.54 27.33 11.69
C GLY A 4 -15.29 26.44 11.73
N ARG A 5 -15.46 25.11 11.86
CA ARG A 5 -14.35 24.15 11.93
C ARG A 5 -13.77 23.78 10.56
N TRP A 6 -14.56 23.95 9.49
CA TRP A 6 -14.15 23.66 8.13
C TRP A 6 -13.39 24.78 7.44
N SER A 7 -13.52 26.02 7.94
CA SER A 7 -12.77 27.17 7.38
C SER A 7 -11.26 27.05 7.54
N GLN A 8 -10.79 26.33 8.55
CA GLN A 8 -9.35 26.11 8.80
C GLN A 8 -8.71 25.10 7.85
N LEU A 9 -9.52 24.27 7.14
CA LEU A 9 -9.02 23.29 6.17
C LEU A 9 -8.89 23.84 4.74
N ARG A 10 -9.28 25.11 4.49
CA ARG A 10 -9.28 25.73 3.15
C ARG A 10 -7.96 26.32 2.69
N HIS A 11 -6.90 26.28 3.47
CA HIS A 11 -5.66 27.01 3.13
C HIS A 11 -4.59 26.19 2.40
N HIS A 12 -4.96 25.24 1.52
CA HIS A 12 -3.98 24.69 0.58
C HIS A 12 -4.57 24.56 -0.83
N SER A 13 -4.28 25.56 -1.62
CA SER A 13 -3.98 25.66 -3.05
C SER A 13 -4.76 26.73 -3.80
N GLN A 14 -4.24 27.96 -3.72
CA GLN A 14 -4.36 28.89 -4.85
C GLN A 14 -2.96 29.05 -5.45
N ARG A 15 -2.58 28.16 -6.33
CA ARG A 15 -1.51 28.39 -7.30
C ARG A 15 -2.15 28.51 -8.67
N SER A 16 -2.14 29.73 -9.22
CA SER A 16 -2.53 30.07 -10.57
C SER A 16 -1.45 29.64 -11.55
N GLY A 17 -1.72 28.67 -12.39
CA GLY A 17 -0.87 28.19 -13.48
C GLY A 17 -1.55 27.01 -14.19
N PRO A 18 -1.15 26.60 -15.43
CA PRO A 18 -1.67 25.41 -16.05
C PRO A 18 -1.35 24.20 -15.16
N ARG A 19 -2.38 23.63 -14.57
CA ARG A 19 -2.25 22.49 -13.65
C ARG A 19 -2.00 21.24 -14.44
N THR A 20 -0.79 20.69 -14.37
CA THR A 20 -0.61 19.27 -14.62
C THR A 20 -1.47 18.50 -13.62
N PRO A 21 -2.33 17.56 -14.06
CA PRO A 21 -3.13 16.77 -13.13
C PRO A 21 -2.24 16.13 -12.07
N ALA A 22 -2.54 16.36 -10.80
CA ALA A 22 -1.78 15.76 -9.69
C ALA A 22 -1.97 14.25 -9.59
N THR A 23 -3.01 13.73 -10.23
CA THR A 23 -3.36 12.30 -10.28
C THR A 23 -3.77 11.93 -11.70
N ALA A 24 -3.35 10.75 -12.14
CA ALA A 24 -3.72 10.16 -13.40
C ALA A 24 -4.10 8.68 -13.21
N THR A 25 -4.94 8.17 -14.09
CA THR A 25 -5.27 6.75 -14.16
C THR A 25 -5.46 6.35 -15.63
N TRP A 26 -5.53 5.06 -15.90
CA TRP A 26 -5.91 4.52 -17.22
C TRP A 26 -7.41 4.25 -17.27
N LYS A 27 -7.97 4.22 -18.47
CA LYS A 27 -9.40 3.96 -18.69
C LYS A 27 -9.90 2.68 -18.00
N HIS A 28 -9.04 1.66 -17.91
CA HIS A 28 -9.35 0.37 -17.28
C HIS A 28 -8.67 0.18 -15.91
N GLY A 29 -8.25 1.27 -15.27
CA GLY A 29 -7.67 1.26 -13.93
C GLY A 29 -6.16 1.06 -13.90
N LEU A 30 -5.61 1.13 -12.68
CA LEU A 30 -4.16 1.05 -12.44
C LEU A 30 -3.58 -0.36 -12.68
N MET A 31 -4.41 -1.40 -12.73
CA MET A 31 -3.98 -2.78 -13.02
C MET A 31 -3.33 -2.91 -14.40
N MET A 32 -3.65 -2.04 -15.36
CA MET A 32 -3.00 -2.04 -16.67
C MET A 32 -1.48 -1.91 -16.59
N LEU A 33 -0.94 -1.24 -15.57
CA LEU A 33 0.51 -1.08 -15.42
C LEU A 33 1.21 -2.40 -15.06
N PRO A 34 0.88 -3.09 -13.97
CA PRO A 34 1.49 -4.38 -13.67
C PRO A 34 1.21 -5.44 -14.76
N GLU A 35 0.03 -5.44 -15.38
CA GLU A 35 -0.29 -6.34 -16.50
C GLU A 35 0.63 -6.09 -17.71
N ALA A 36 0.90 -4.83 -18.04
CA ALA A 36 1.81 -4.50 -19.12
C ALA A 36 3.25 -4.93 -18.82
N LEU A 37 3.72 -4.73 -17.59
CA LEU A 37 5.05 -5.15 -17.14
C LEU A 37 5.18 -6.68 -17.08
N ALA A 38 4.09 -7.39 -16.84
CA ALA A 38 4.06 -8.84 -16.71
C ALA A 38 4.17 -9.60 -18.04
N ARG A 39 3.91 -8.94 -19.18
CA ARG A 39 3.77 -9.62 -20.50
C ARG A 39 4.99 -10.43 -20.95
N GLU A 40 6.18 -9.99 -20.56
CA GLU A 40 7.44 -10.62 -20.93
C GLU A 40 8.06 -11.44 -19.79
N LEU A 41 7.31 -11.64 -18.70
CA LEU A 41 7.79 -12.35 -17.52
C LEU A 41 7.06 -13.68 -17.35
N THR A 42 7.78 -14.69 -16.87
CA THR A 42 7.18 -15.93 -16.40
C THR A 42 6.60 -15.71 -15.00
N ILE A 43 5.28 -15.77 -14.88
CA ILE A 43 4.57 -15.51 -13.62
C ILE A 43 3.84 -16.77 -13.16
N HIS A 44 4.09 -17.17 -11.92
CA HIS A 44 3.42 -18.26 -11.24
C HIS A 44 2.45 -17.71 -10.20
N THR A 45 1.18 -17.57 -10.59
CA THR A 45 0.09 -17.20 -9.65
C THR A 45 -0.28 -18.38 -8.73
N ASN A 46 -0.96 -18.10 -7.61
CA ASN A 46 -1.33 -19.09 -6.61
C ASN A 46 -0.14 -19.91 -6.09
N THR A 47 1.08 -19.34 -6.18
CA THR A 47 2.32 -19.97 -5.75
C THR A 47 2.92 -19.15 -4.61
N ARG A 48 3.09 -19.77 -3.45
CA ARG A 48 3.60 -19.15 -2.23
C ARG A 48 5.04 -19.56 -1.97
N ALA A 49 5.95 -18.61 -1.87
CA ALA A 49 7.27 -18.84 -1.31
C ALA A 49 7.16 -19.17 0.19
N ARG A 50 7.88 -20.18 0.64
CA ARG A 50 7.88 -20.69 2.02
C ARG A 50 9.15 -20.36 2.77
N GLY A 51 10.27 -20.31 2.07
CA GLY A 51 11.58 -20.02 2.61
C GLY A 51 12.60 -19.90 1.52
N ILE A 52 13.78 -19.42 1.90
CA ILE A 52 14.94 -19.28 1.03
C ILE A 52 16.12 -19.94 1.75
N ARG A 53 16.91 -20.73 1.03
CA ARG A 53 18.13 -21.38 1.54
C ARG A 53 19.20 -21.38 0.47
N GLN A 54 20.44 -21.47 0.88
CA GLN A 54 21.57 -21.58 -0.05
C GLN A 54 21.96 -23.05 -0.25
N VAL A 55 22.21 -23.42 -1.50
CA VAL A 55 22.71 -24.74 -1.89
C VAL A 55 23.89 -24.55 -2.84
N GLY A 56 25.09 -24.78 -2.38
CA GLY A 56 26.30 -24.43 -3.13
C GLY A 56 26.40 -22.91 -3.33
N HIS A 57 26.42 -22.49 -4.58
CA HIS A 57 26.44 -21.06 -4.95
C HIS A 57 25.07 -20.48 -5.28
N GLU A 58 24.05 -21.33 -5.39
CA GLU A 58 22.70 -20.94 -5.79
C GLU A 58 21.79 -20.69 -4.58
N TRP A 59 20.83 -19.83 -4.76
CA TRP A 59 19.69 -19.66 -3.87
C TRP A 59 18.56 -20.59 -4.29
N VAL A 60 17.98 -21.30 -3.36
CA VAL A 60 16.81 -22.15 -3.57
C VAL A 60 15.62 -21.57 -2.84
N VAL A 61 14.59 -21.23 -3.58
CA VAL A 61 13.31 -20.74 -3.07
C VAL A 61 12.34 -21.92 -2.99
N ASP A 62 11.98 -22.31 -1.78
CA ASP A 62 10.96 -23.33 -1.55
C ASP A 62 9.55 -22.74 -1.74
N VAL A 63 8.73 -23.40 -2.54
CA VAL A 63 7.40 -22.91 -2.94
C VAL A 63 6.31 -23.94 -2.71
N THR A 64 5.08 -23.46 -2.55
CA THR A 64 3.86 -24.29 -2.57
C THR A 64 2.87 -23.65 -3.54
N GLY A 65 2.42 -24.41 -4.51
CA GLY A 65 1.52 -23.96 -5.55
C GLY A 65 0.45 -24.99 -5.90
N PRO A 66 -0.29 -24.79 -7.00
CA PRO A 66 -1.35 -25.68 -7.45
C PRO A 66 -0.87 -27.13 -7.71
N HIS A 67 0.40 -27.29 -8.02
CA HIS A 67 1.03 -28.60 -8.30
C HIS A 67 1.75 -29.20 -7.09
N GLY A 68 1.49 -28.68 -5.88
CA GLY A 68 2.10 -29.14 -4.63
C GLY A 68 3.32 -28.34 -4.19
N VAL A 69 4.22 -29.01 -3.49
CA VAL A 69 5.48 -28.45 -2.97
C VAL A 69 6.56 -28.60 -4.03
N GLY A 70 7.38 -27.56 -4.21
CA GLY A 70 8.51 -27.55 -5.12
C GLY A 70 9.58 -26.56 -4.68
N SER A 71 10.62 -26.44 -5.48
CA SER A 71 11.67 -25.44 -5.28
C SER A 71 12.21 -24.91 -6.61
N VAL A 72 12.73 -23.67 -6.58
CA VAL A 72 13.34 -23.00 -7.73
C VAL A 72 14.75 -22.57 -7.34
N ALA A 73 15.75 -23.02 -8.12
CA ALA A 73 17.14 -22.60 -7.95
C ALA A 73 17.43 -21.38 -8.85
N VAL A 74 18.13 -20.39 -8.31
CA VAL A 74 18.43 -19.11 -8.96
C VAL A 74 19.72 -18.50 -8.42
N ASP A 75 20.35 -17.61 -9.19
CA ASP A 75 21.56 -16.90 -8.77
C ASP A 75 21.23 -15.70 -7.85
N ASP A 76 20.17 -14.97 -8.14
CA ASP A 76 19.72 -13.81 -7.39
C ASP A 76 18.23 -13.91 -7.03
N VAL A 77 17.85 -13.43 -5.84
CA VAL A 77 16.45 -13.37 -5.39
C VAL A 77 16.07 -11.94 -5.03
N ILE A 78 15.02 -11.42 -5.68
CA ILE A 78 14.38 -10.17 -5.27
C ILE A 78 13.12 -10.47 -4.45
N ILE A 79 13.09 -10.00 -3.22
CA ILE A 79 11.94 -10.14 -2.32
C ILE A 79 11.20 -8.80 -2.27
N ALA A 80 10.03 -8.72 -2.91
CA ALA A 80 9.19 -7.52 -2.98
C ALA A 80 7.90 -7.64 -2.15
N THR A 81 7.90 -8.49 -1.14
CA THR A 81 6.78 -8.68 -0.21
C THR A 81 6.80 -7.65 0.93
N PRO A 82 5.72 -7.52 1.74
CA PRO A 82 5.77 -6.72 2.96
C PRO A 82 6.95 -7.11 3.86
N ALA A 83 7.57 -6.12 4.54
CA ALA A 83 8.84 -6.30 5.26
C ALA A 83 8.86 -7.50 6.22
N ARG A 84 7.78 -7.72 6.99
CA ARG A 84 7.69 -8.87 7.91
C ARG A 84 7.66 -10.21 7.19
N VAL A 85 7.01 -10.26 6.01
CA VAL A 85 6.99 -11.47 5.17
C VAL A 85 8.38 -11.73 4.60
N ALA A 86 9.05 -10.68 4.10
CA ALA A 86 10.44 -10.76 3.65
C ALA A 86 11.36 -11.27 4.77
N GLY A 87 11.18 -10.75 6.00
CA GLY A 87 11.91 -11.22 7.18
C GLY A 87 11.70 -12.71 7.44
N ALA A 88 10.46 -13.20 7.37
CA ALA A 88 10.16 -14.60 7.56
C ALA A 88 10.80 -15.49 6.48
N LEU A 89 10.79 -15.04 5.22
CA LEU A 89 11.43 -15.77 4.12
C LEU A 89 12.96 -15.87 4.27
N LEU A 90 13.59 -14.84 4.87
CA LEU A 90 15.03 -14.76 5.10
C LEU A 90 15.50 -15.38 6.41
N ALA A 91 14.61 -15.92 7.23
CA ALA A 91 14.95 -16.38 8.59
C ALA A 91 16.11 -17.38 8.63
N THR A 92 16.17 -18.29 7.67
CA THR A 92 17.25 -19.28 7.55
C THR A 92 18.43 -18.76 6.72
N ALA A 93 18.14 -18.08 5.60
CA ALA A 93 19.15 -17.62 4.64
C ALA A 93 19.99 -16.46 5.17
N CYS A 94 19.39 -15.54 5.90
CA CYS A 94 20.07 -14.36 6.46
C CYS A 94 19.37 -13.90 7.76
N PRO A 95 19.68 -14.52 8.93
CA PRO A 95 19.01 -14.23 10.20
C PRO A 95 19.11 -12.75 10.61
N ARG A 96 20.22 -12.08 10.29
CA ARG A 96 20.38 -10.65 10.59
C ARG A 96 19.43 -9.76 9.78
N ALA A 97 19.26 -10.05 8.50
CA ALA A 97 18.27 -9.35 7.67
C ALA A 97 16.83 -9.62 8.14
N SER A 98 16.54 -10.86 8.52
CA SER A 98 15.25 -11.24 9.12
C SER A 98 14.95 -10.43 10.38
N GLU A 99 15.90 -10.29 11.28
CA GLU A 99 15.78 -9.51 12.51
C GLU A 99 15.45 -8.03 12.21
N LEU A 100 16.22 -7.39 11.32
CA LEU A 100 16.02 -5.99 10.92
C LEU A 100 14.64 -5.76 10.30
N LEU A 101 14.18 -6.69 9.45
CA LEU A 101 12.88 -6.60 8.79
C LEU A 101 11.70 -6.88 9.75
N SER A 102 11.88 -7.72 10.76
CA SER A 102 10.86 -8.01 11.76
C SER A 102 10.48 -6.78 12.61
N GLN A 103 11.39 -5.83 12.74
CA GLN A 103 11.19 -4.56 13.45
C GLN A 103 10.41 -3.52 12.60
N CYS A 104 10.13 -3.80 11.32
CA CYS A 104 9.33 -2.92 10.48
C CYS A 104 7.85 -3.05 10.84
N GLU A 105 7.29 -2.01 11.41
CA GLU A 105 5.88 -1.96 11.75
C GLU A 105 5.03 -1.66 10.52
N SER A 106 3.82 -2.22 10.51
CA SER A 106 2.81 -1.96 9.50
C SER A 106 1.42 -2.01 10.13
N THR A 107 0.47 -1.33 9.52
CA THR A 107 -0.93 -1.38 9.94
C THR A 107 -1.83 -1.88 8.81
N THR A 108 -2.94 -2.47 9.18
CA THR A 108 -4.01 -2.81 8.27
C THR A 108 -4.75 -1.55 7.84
N VAL A 109 -5.02 -1.45 6.55
CA VAL A 109 -5.85 -0.39 5.98
C VAL A 109 -6.98 -1.01 5.18
N ALA A 110 -8.11 -0.31 5.11
CA ALA A 110 -9.21 -0.68 4.25
C ALA A 110 -9.61 0.49 3.36
N THR A 111 -10.07 0.16 2.18
CA THR A 111 -10.67 1.09 1.24
C THR A 111 -12.11 0.68 0.99
N LEU A 112 -13.03 1.55 1.34
CA LEU A 112 -14.44 1.43 1.03
C LEU A 112 -14.74 2.33 -0.17
N VAL A 113 -15.27 1.78 -1.23
CA VAL A 113 -15.87 2.52 -2.34
C VAL A 113 -17.38 2.32 -2.25
N MET A 114 -18.13 3.42 -2.19
CA MET A 114 -19.58 3.37 -2.07
C MET A 114 -20.27 4.32 -3.04
N GLN A 115 -21.42 3.95 -3.54
CA GLN A 115 -22.40 4.85 -4.11
C GLN A 115 -23.29 5.33 -2.98
N ALA A 116 -23.44 6.64 -2.83
CA ALA A 116 -24.21 7.21 -1.75
C ALA A 116 -24.78 8.56 -2.16
N ASP A 117 -26.01 8.83 -1.76
CA ASP A 117 -26.56 10.18 -1.88
C ASP A 117 -25.88 11.11 -0.87
N LEU A 118 -25.61 12.30 -1.32
CA LEU A 118 -25.06 13.37 -0.51
C LEU A 118 -26.11 14.45 -0.36
N THR A 119 -26.63 14.63 0.84
CA THR A 119 -27.46 15.79 1.17
C THR A 119 -26.60 17.04 1.24
N ASP A 120 -27.16 18.18 0.83
CA ASP A 120 -26.53 19.51 0.72
C ASP A 120 -25.39 19.78 1.70
N HIS A 121 -24.16 19.55 1.24
CA HIS A 121 -22.96 19.84 2.02
C HIS A 121 -21.91 20.52 1.10
N PRO A 122 -21.20 21.57 1.57
CA PRO A 122 -20.14 22.25 0.80
C PRO A 122 -19.05 21.31 0.27
N ILE A 123 -19.00 20.13 0.82
CA ILE A 123 -18.12 19.02 0.51
C ILE A 123 -18.41 18.35 -0.85
N ALA A 124 -19.61 18.50 -1.40
CA ALA A 124 -19.96 17.92 -2.69
C ALA A 124 -19.06 18.40 -3.85
N THR A 125 -18.42 19.55 -3.70
CA THR A 125 -17.54 20.15 -4.72
C THR A 125 -16.05 19.91 -4.47
N ALA A 126 -15.65 19.45 -3.30
CA ALA A 126 -14.25 19.15 -3.00
C ALA A 126 -13.86 17.76 -3.50
N GLN A 127 -12.64 17.60 -3.99
CA GLN A 127 -12.18 16.32 -4.53
C GLN A 127 -11.77 15.34 -3.44
N THR A 128 -11.04 15.79 -2.42
CA THR A 128 -10.48 14.93 -1.38
C THR A 128 -10.38 15.68 -0.06
N TRP A 129 -10.71 14.97 1.03
CA TRP A 129 -10.57 15.47 2.39
C TRP A 129 -9.71 14.51 3.22
N PHE A 130 -8.74 15.08 3.87
CA PHE A 130 -7.94 14.39 4.87
C PHE A 130 -8.52 14.67 6.26
N ILE A 131 -8.78 13.61 7.01
CA ILE A 131 -9.36 13.69 8.34
C ILE A 131 -8.23 13.38 9.34
N GLY A 132 -7.92 14.35 10.20
CA GLY A 132 -6.91 14.19 11.24
C GLY A 132 -7.32 13.16 12.30
N SER A 133 -6.36 12.53 12.96
CA SER A 133 -6.59 11.52 14.01
C SER A 133 -7.37 12.07 15.22
N ALA A 134 -7.30 13.36 15.49
CA ALA A 134 -8.09 14.03 16.53
C ALA A 134 -9.60 14.04 16.21
N TRP A 135 -9.99 13.85 14.95
CA TRP A 135 -11.39 13.92 14.49
C TRP A 135 -12.01 12.56 14.23
N SER A 136 -11.21 11.60 13.81
CA SER A 136 -11.65 10.23 13.54
C SER A 136 -10.54 9.25 13.87
N ALA A 137 -10.90 8.20 14.60
CA ALA A 137 -10.01 7.09 14.88
C ALA A 137 -9.97 6.06 13.75
N LEU A 138 -10.98 6.03 12.88
CA LEU A 138 -11.16 5.07 11.80
C LEU A 138 -10.85 5.70 10.44
N VAL A 139 -11.61 6.75 10.05
CA VAL A 139 -11.54 7.35 8.72
C VAL A 139 -10.36 8.30 8.61
N ARG A 140 -9.54 8.12 7.56
CA ARG A 140 -8.37 8.98 7.28
C ARG A 140 -8.61 9.96 6.14
N GLN A 141 -9.38 9.55 5.16
CA GLN A 141 -9.57 10.30 3.92
C GLN A 141 -10.90 9.93 3.29
N VAL A 142 -11.56 10.93 2.73
CA VAL A 142 -12.71 10.76 1.83
C VAL A 142 -12.36 11.41 0.50
N THR A 143 -12.57 10.70 -0.59
CA THR A 143 -12.41 11.21 -1.96
C THR A 143 -13.73 11.12 -2.69
N ASN A 144 -14.21 12.23 -3.22
CA ASN A 144 -15.35 12.25 -4.15
C ASN A 144 -14.84 11.82 -5.54
N LEU A 145 -15.06 10.56 -5.89
CA LEU A 145 -14.64 10.01 -7.17
C LEU A 145 -15.45 10.58 -8.33
N SER A 146 -16.72 10.95 -8.11
CA SER A 146 -17.56 11.55 -9.14
C SER A 146 -17.01 12.89 -9.61
N THR A 147 -16.55 13.72 -8.67
CA THR A 147 -15.91 15.00 -8.99
C THR A 147 -14.52 14.79 -9.60
N THR A 148 -13.77 13.77 -9.11
CA THR A 148 -12.40 13.51 -9.56
C THR A 148 -12.36 12.91 -10.97
N TRP A 149 -13.29 11.99 -11.28
CA TRP A 149 -13.28 11.19 -12.51
C TRP A 149 -14.54 11.40 -13.39
N HIS A 150 -15.37 12.39 -13.08
CA HIS A 150 -16.61 12.72 -13.81
C HIS A 150 -17.56 11.51 -13.94
N LEU A 151 -17.75 10.77 -12.83
CA LEU A 151 -18.65 9.64 -12.80
C LEU A 151 -20.11 10.10 -12.77
N ALA A 152 -20.99 9.36 -13.44
CA ALA A 152 -22.41 9.69 -13.54
C ALA A 152 -23.18 9.55 -12.22
N LYS A 153 -22.71 8.65 -11.35
CA LYS A 153 -23.33 8.40 -10.03
C LYS A 153 -22.46 8.96 -8.91
N PRO A 154 -23.05 9.51 -7.83
CA PRO A 154 -22.30 9.94 -6.67
C PRO A 154 -21.52 8.76 -6.05
N THR A 155 -20.21 8.81 -6.15
CA THR A 155 -19.32 7.71 -5.72
C THR A 155 -18.21 8.28 -4.86
N PHE A 156 -18.02 7.67 -3.68
CA PHE A 156 -17.04 8.08 -2.69
C PHE A 156 -16.08 6.95 -2.38
N ARG A 157 -14.80 7.29 -2.23
CA ARG A 157 -13.79 6.39 -1.67
C ARG A 157 -13.45 6.85 -0.27
N ILE A 158 -13.56 5.95 0.70
CA ILE A 158 -13.24 6.19 2.10
C ILE A 158 -12.03 5.32 2.46
N ALA A 159 -10.93 5.94 2.85
CA ALA A 159 -9.75 5.24 3.31
C ALA A 159 -9.75 5.18 4.85
N MET A 160 -9.60 3.96 5.37
CA MET A 160 -9.70 3.63 6.79
C MET A 160 -8.43 2.98 7.32
N GLY A 161 -8.33 2.95 8.66
CA GLY A 161 -7.23 2.30 9.38
C GLY A 161 -6.10 3.26 9.73
N ARG A 162 -5.70 3.24 11.01
CA ARG A 162 -4.61 4.03 11.61
C ARG A 162 -3.84 3.18 12.59
N GLN A 163 -2.55 3.41 12.74
CA GLN A 163 -1.69 2.64 13.65
C GLN A 163 -2.18 2.66 15.11
N ARG A 164 -2.73 3.78 15.56
CA ARG A 164 -3.27 3.96 16.92
C ARG A 164 -4.75 4.33 16.89
N GLY A 165 -5.46 3.84 15.90
CA GLY A 165 -6.89 4.06 15.73
C GLY A 165 -7.71 2.83 16.09
N THR A 166 -8.93 2.79 15.59
CA THR A 166 -9.81 1.63 15.72
C THR A 166 -9.18 0.42 15.01
N PRO A 167 -9.00 -0.71 15.72
CA PRO A 167 -8.60 -1.96 15.07
C PRO A 167 -9.66 -2.38 14.04
N ILE A 168 -9.23 -2.72 12.84
CA ILE A 168 -10.15 -3.05 11.74
C ILE A 168 -9.97 -4.48 11.22
N ASP A 169 -9.05 -5.24 11.79
CA ASP A 169 -8.69 -6.58 11.30
C ASP A 169 -9.84 -7.57 11.46
N ASP A 170 -10.58 -7.48 12.56
CA ASP A 170 -11.62 -8.44 12.96
C ASP A 170 -13.06 -7.90 12.79
N LEU A 171 -13.21 -6.65 12.34
CA LEU A 171 -14.52 -6.08 12.07
C LEU A 171 -15.12 -6.67 10.79
N SER A 172 -16.43 -6.87 10.76
CA SER A 172 -17.15 -7.21 9.53
C SER A 172 -17.14 -6.06 8.53
N ASP A 173 -17.46 -6.32 7.27
CA ASP A 173 -17.57 -5.26 6.26
C ASP A 173 -18.73 -4.31 6.59
N ASP A 174 -19.86 -4.86 7.05
CA ASP A 174 -21.03 -4.08 7.45
C ASP A 174 -20.70 -3.17 8.64
N ASP A 175 -19.95 -3.66 9.64
CA ASP A 175 -19.50 -2.84 10.77
C ASP A 175 -18.60 -1.70 10.32
N LEU A 176 -17.68 -1.97 9.41
CA LEU A 176 -16.79 -0.93 8.85
C LEU A 176 -17.58 0.15 8.11
N VAL A 177 -18.58 -0.24 7.31
CA VAL A 177 -19.47 0.71 6.61
C VAL A 177 -20.24 1.53 7.65
N ALA A 178 -20.92 0.88 8.59
CA ALA A 178 -21.74 1.54 9.60
C ALA A 178 -20.93 2.53 10.45
N MET A 179 -19.76 2.11 10.92
CA MET A 179 -18.85 2.95 11.71
C MET A 179 -18.32 4.13 10.90
N SER A 180 -17.94 3.92 9.64
CA SER A 180 -17.45 4.98 8.76
C SER A 180 -18.51 6.02 8.49
N VAL A 181 -19.72 5.59 8.17
CA VAL A 181 -20.87 6.49 7.92
C VAL A 181 -21.22 7.27 9.22
N ALA A 182 -21.23 6.60 10.37
CA ALA A 182 -21.48 7.25 11.65
C ALA A 182 -20.42 8.31 11.99
N GLU A 183 -19.13 8.01 11.79
CA GLU A 183 -18.05 8.98 12.01
C GLU A 183 -18.14 10.17 11.04
N LEU A 184 -18.40 9.92 9.77
CA LEU A 184 -18.56 10.97 8.77
C LEU A 184 -19.77 11.85 9.07
N ARG A 185 -20.87 11.27 9.49
CA ARG A 185 -22.08 12.03 9.92
C ARG A 185 -21.78 12.96 11.10
N ARG A 186 -20.99 12.51 12.09
CA ARG A 186 -20.56 13.38 13.20
C ARG A 186 -19.69 14.55 12.75
N LEU A 187 -18.99 14.38 11.62
CA LEU A 187 -18.18 15.44 10.99
C LEU A 187 -19.01 16.34 10.06
N GLY A 188 -20.32 16.08 9.95
CA GLY A 188 -21.23 16.86 9.11
C GLY A 188 -21.39 16.33 7.69
N LEU A 189 -20.81 15.16 7.39
CA LEU A 189 -20.95 14.50 6.08
C LEU A 189 -21.95 13.35 6.21
N ALA A 190 -23.21 13.62 5.87
CA ALA A 190 -24.25 12.60 5.83
C ALA A 190 -24.23 11.91 4.46
N LEU A 191 -23.76 10.67 4.44
CA LEU A 191 -23.82 9.77 3.30
C LEU A 191 -24.88 8.70 3.58
N ASP A 192 -25.71 8.41 2.59
CA ASP A 192 -26.66 7.29 2.62
C ASP A 192 -26.20 6.24 1.57
N PRO A 193 -25.55 5.15 2.00
CA PRO A 193 -24.95 4.18 1.07
C PRO A 193 -26.02 3.29 0.44
N HIS A 194 -25.97 3.16 -0.91
CA HIS A 194 -26.85 2.27 -1.68
C HIS A 194 -26.14 0.98 -2.10
N ASP A 195 -24.85 1.09 -2.41
CA ASP A 195 -24.03 -0.02 -2.90
C ASP A 195 -22.58 0.23 -2.49
N TYR A 196 -21.83 -0.82 -2.14
CA TYR A 196 -20.45 -0.65 -1.72
C TYR A 196 -19.58 -1.88 -1.98
N VAL A 197 -18.29 -1.62 -2.03
CA VAL A 197 -17.23 -2.64 -2.03
C VAL A 197 -16.16 -2.24 -1.03
N ILE A 198 -15.66 -3.21 -0.27
CA ILE A 198 -14.54 -3.03 0.66
C ILE A 198 -13.38 -3.91 0.25
N GLU A 199 -12.19 -3.33 0.25
CA GLU A 199 -10.94 -4.04 0.10
C GLU A 199 -10.05 -3.81 1.33
N ARG A 200 -9.57 -4.89 1.96
CA ARG A 200 -8.69 -4.86 3.13
C ARG A 200 -7.28 -5.27 2.76
N HIS A 201 -6.33 -4.47 3.16
CA HIS A 201 -4.90 -4.72 2.98
C HIS A 201 -4.26 -4.93 4.35
N ARG A 202 -4.23 -6.20 4.80
CA ARG A 202 -3.71 -6.58 6.12
C ARG A 202 -2.21 -6.32 6.21
N GLY A 203 -1.80 -5.51 7.21
CA GLY A 203 -0.41 -5.19 7.45
C GLY A 203 0.33 -4.56 6.26
N ALA A 204 -0.39 -3.92 5.33
CA ALA A 204 0.21 -3.42 4.08
C ALA A 204 0.71 -1.99 4.13
N MET A 205 0.25 -1.18 5.10
CA MET A 205 0.68 0.21 5.23
C MET A 205 1.87 0.31 6.18
N PRO A 206 3.09 0.55 5.68
CA PRO A 206 4.28 0.70 6.52
C PRO A 206 4.15 1.88 7.48
N GLN A 207 4.72 1.71 8.68
CA GLN A 207 4.77 2.73 9.73
C GLN A 207 6.23 2.95 10.13
N PRO A 208 6.98 3.80 9.41
CA PRO A 208 8.37 4.07 9.72
C PRO A 208 8.52 4.69 11.11
N ALA A 209 9.05 3.92 12.05
CA ALA A 209 9.37 4.38 13.39
C ALA A 209 10.74 5.09 13.42
N PRO A 210 11.08 5.87 14.46
CA PRO A 210 12.43 6.41 14.65
C PRO A 210 13.49 5.32 14.45
N GLY A 211 14.59 5.66 13.77
CA GLY A 211 15.66 4.70 13.43
C GLY A 211 15.38 3.82 12.21
N HIS A 212 14.27 4.01 11.50
CA HIS A 212 13.93 3.22 10.31
C HIS A 212 14.99 3.35 9.19
N ARG A 213 15.47 4.57 8.93
CA ARG A 213 16.48 4.82 7.89
C ARG A 213 17.79 4.09 8.18
N GLU A 214 18.24 4.14 9.44
CA GLU A 214 19.44 3.45 9.92
C GLU A 214 19.30 1.94 9.81
N ARG A 215 18.14 1.39 10.15
CA ARG A 215 17.86 -0.05 9.96
C ARG A 215 17.91 -0.45 8.48
N MET A 216 17.35 0.37 7.57
CA MET A 216 17.39 0.09 6.13
C MET A 216 18.83 0.18 5.58
N ALA A 217 19.66 1.08 6.08
CA ALA A 217 21.07 1.13 5.73
C ALA A 217 21.82 -0.13 6.21
N GLN A 218 21.55 -0.59 7.44
CA GLN A 218 22.10 -1.85 7.95
C GLN A 218 21.62 -3.05 7.14
N LEU A 219 20.34 -3.10 6.76
CA LEU A 219 19.79 -4.15 5.90
C LEU A 219 20.52 -4.20 4.55
N ALA A 220 20.69 -3.05 3.90
CA ALA A 220 21.41 -2.96 2.64
C ALA A 220 22.86 -3.44 2.76
N ALA A 221 23.57 -3.05 3.82
CA ALA A 221 24.93 -3.50 4.10
C ALA A 221 25.00 -5.02 4.36
N THR A 222 24.01 -5.56 5.09
CA THR A 222 23.93 -7.00 5.40
C THR A 222 23.72 -7.86 4.14
N LEU A 223 22.95 -7.37 3.18
CA LEU A 223 22.60 -8.09 1.95
C LEU A 223 23.58 -7.83 0.79
N ASN A 224 24.50 -6.89 0.96
CA ASN A 224 25.44 -6.54 -0.10
C ASN A 224 26.30 -7.73 -0.52
N GLY A 225 26.35 -8.01 -1.82
CA GLY A 225 27.14 -9.10 -2.40
C GLY A 225 26.57 -10.51 -2.21
N THR A 226 25.45 -10.68 -1.49
CA THR A 226 24.91 -12.01 -1.19
C THR A 226 24.07 -12.63 -2.33
N GLY A 227 23.59 -11.85 -3.30
CA GLY A 227 22.56 -12.28 -4.26
C GLY A 227 21.12 -12.19 -3.73
N LEU A 228 20.95 -11.76 -2.47
CA LEU A 228 19.64 -11.51 -1.88
C LEU A 228 19.33 -10.00 -1.93
N HIS A 229 18.16 -9.65 -2.43
CA HIS A 229 17.73 -8.27 -2.60
C HIS A 229 16.34 -8.08 -1.99
N VAL A 230 16.11 -6.98 -1.32
CA VAL A 230 14.81 -6.65 -0.72
C VAL A 230 14.36 -5.26 -1.16
N GLY A 231 13.10 -5.13 -1.51
CA GLY A 231 12.48 -3.85 -1.86
C GLY A 231 11.00 -3.83 -1.58
N GLY A 232 10.39 -2.68 -1.79
CA GLY A 232 8.96 -2.49 -1.61
C GLY A 232 8.60 -1.46 -0.55
N ALA A 233 7.30 -1.32 -0.28
CA ALA A 233 6.77 -0.20 0.50
C ALA A 233 7.37 -0.07 1.91
N GLY A 234 7.69 -1.18 2.56
CA GLY A 234 8.29 -1.19 3.90
C GLY A 234 9.77 -0.80 3.94
N ILE A 235 10.46 -0.78 2.81
CA ILE A 235 11.89 -0.50 2.65
C ILE A 235 12.10 0.84 1.96
N ASP A 236 11.48 1.00 0.79
CA ASP A 236 11.71 2.13 -0.11
C ASP A 236 10.67 3.26 0.09
N GLY A 237 9.57 2.99 0.77
CA GLY A 237 8.43 3.88 0.93
C GLY A 237 7.25 3.52 0.02
N ALA A 238 6.06 4.02 0.38
CA ALA A 238 4.82 3.71 -0.31
C ALA A 238 4.60 4.59 -1.55
N GLY A 239 4.00 4.03 -2.59
CA GLY A 239 3.57 4.73 -3.80
C GLY A 239 4.09 4.11 -5.08
N VAL A 240 3.35 4.28 -6.19
CA VAL A 240 3.68 3.69 -7.50
C VAL A 240 5.04 4.19 -8.01
N GLY A 241 5.30 5.51 -7.92
CA GLY A 241 6.58 6.07 -8.35
C GLY A 241 7.77 5.52 -7.57
N THR A 242 7.60 5.35 -6.26
CA THR A 242 8.62 4.75 -5.38
C THR A 242 8.85 3.28 -5.71
N ALA A 243 7.79 2.51 -5.98
CA ALA A 243 7.90 1.11 -6.38
C ALA A 243 8.66 0.95 -7.71
N ILE A 244 8.40 1.82 -8.70
CA ILE A 244 9.13 1.82 -9.97
C ILE A 244 10.61 2.16 -9.74
N ALA A 245 10.91 3.16 -8.92
CA ALA A 245 12.29 3.54 -8.60
C ALA A 245 13.04 2.41 -7.88
N ALA A 246 12.39 1.74 -6.93
CA ALA A 246 12.93 0.58 -6.22
C ALA A 246 13.23 -0.58 -7.17
N GLY A 247 12.28 -0.93 -8.05
CA GLY A 247 12.48 -1.97 -9.06
C GLY A 247 13.67 -1.69 -9.97
N ARG A 248 13.79 -0.46 -10.49
CA ARG A 248 14.93 -0.03 -11.31
C ARG A 248 16.27 -0.08 -10.56
N ARG A 249 16.26 0.27 -9.28
CA ARG A 249 17.46 0.19 -8.43
C ARG A 249 17.90 -1.26 -8.27
N LEU A 250 16.99 -2.15 -7.91
CA LEU A 250 17.26 -3.57 -7.71
C LEU A 250 17.76 -4.25 -9.00
N ALA A 251 17.14 -3.98 -10.13
CA ALA A 251 17.56 -4.50 -11.41
C ALA A 251 19.01 -4.11 -11.75
N ARG A 252 19.39 -2.84 -11.56
CA ARG A 252 20.76 -2.39 -11.80
C ARG A 252 21.80 -3.11 -10.94
N HIS A 253 21.47 -3.46 -9.70
CA HIS A 253 22.38 -4.21 -8.83
C HIS A 253 22.68 -5.62 -9.36
N ILE A 254 21.70 -6.25 -10.01
CA ILE A 254 21.87 -7.57 -10.60
C ILE A 254 22.67 -7.48 -11.89
N THR A 255 22.26 -6.61 -12.84
CA THR A 255 22.93 -6.50 -14.16
C THR A 255 24.38 -6.00 -14.07
N SER A 256 24.72 -5.15 -13.10
CA SER A 256 26.10 -4.70 -12.93
C SER A 256 27.06 -5.77 -12.41
N LYS A 257 26.56 -6.91 -11.93
CA LYS A 257 27.40 -8.07 -11.57
C LYS A 257 27.77 -8.93 -12.78
N GLU A 258 26.94 -8.93 -13.82
CA GLU A 258 27.17 -9.72 -15.04
C GLU A 258 28.24 -9.09 -15.94
N GLU A 259 28.55 -7.80 -15.76
CA GLU A 259 29.53 -7.05 -16.54
C GLU A 259 30.95 -7.05 -15.94
N ASN A 260 31.16 -7.61 -14.74
CA ASN A 260 32.45 -7.73 -14.05
C ASN A 260 32.87 -9.20 -13.89
#